data_ef0e87fc3e1dc5dd9728715f5eda38eb
#
_entry.id   ef0e87fc3e1dc5dd9728715f5eda38eb
#
_cell.length_a   1.000
_cell.length_b   1.000
_cell.length_c   1.000
_cell.angle_alpha   90.00
_cell.angle_beta   90.00
_cell.angle_gamma   90.00
#
_symmetry.space_group_name_H-M   'P 1'
#
loop_
_entity.id
_entity.type
_entity.pdbx_description
1 polymer ?
#
loop_
_entity_poly.entity_id
_entity_poly.type
_entity_poly.pdbx_seq_one_letter_code
_entity_poly.pdbx_strand_id
1 'polypeptide(L)'
;MLELKHITKVYEAGTTQVEALKGIDIAFRENEFVAILGQSGCGKTTLLNIIGGLDRYTSGDLIINGRSTKEYDDRDWDTYRNHSIGFVFQSYNLIPHQSVLANVELALTLSGVSGEERRARAVEALEKVGLGDQLDKAPNQMSGGQMQRVAIARAIVNNPDILLADEPTGALDSETSVQIMNLLQEIAKDKLIIMVTHNPELASKYATRTVRLLDGRIVGDDNPCTESETSAPVTVKVKEHTSMSFATAMSLSLHNLMTKKARTLLTAFAGSIGIIGIALILSLSHGFQSYINTV
;
A
#
# COMPACT_ATOMS: atom_id res chain seq x y z
N MET A 1 -14.06 -2.85 -13.70
CA MET A 1 -14.85 -1.67 -13.29
C MET A 1 -15.01 -1.64 -11.78
N LEU A 2 -14.98 -0.47 -11.16
CA LEU A 2 -15.04 -0.26 -9.72
C LEU A 2 -16.25 0.60 -9.39
N GLU A 3 -17.11 0.17 -8.44
CA GLU A 3 -18.34 0.87 -8.07
C GLU A 3 -18.53 0.88 -6.55
N LEU A 4 -18.83 2.03 -6.00
CA LEU A 4 -19.19 2.25 -4.60
C LEU A 4 -20.67 2.59 -4.52
N LYS A 5 -21.43 1.84 -3.70
CA LYS A 5 -22.87 2.04 -3.47
C LYS A 5 -23.09 2.39 -2.01
N HIS A 6 -23.46 3.64 -1.78
CA HIS A 6 -23.81 4.19 -0.46
C HIS A 6 -22.79 3.86 0.64
N ILE A 7 -21.48 3.99 0.32
CA ILE A 7 -20.40 3.70 1.25
C ILE A 7 -20.39 4.71 2.39
N THR A 8 -20.46 4.19 3.62
CA THR A 8 -20.23 4.98 4.84
C THR A 8 -19.01 4.47 5.60
N LYS A 9 -18.36 5.36 6.33
CA LYS A 9 -17.29 5.01 7.26
C LYS A 9 -17.37 5.81 8.54
N VAL A 10 -17.49 5.11 9.66
CA VAL A 10 -17.50 5.67 11.00
C VAL A 10 -16.28 5.13 11.75
N TYR A 11 -15.50 6.03 12.33
CA TYR A 11 -14.42 5.68 13.25
C TYR A 11 -14.87 5.93 14.70
N GLU A 12 -14.56 4.99 15.59
CA GLU A 12 -14.78 5.13 17.02
C GLU A 12 -13.50 5.62 17.71
N ALA A 13 -13.55 6.80 18.31
CA ALA A 13 -12.45 7.39 19.06
C ALA A 13 -12.89 7.58 20.54
N GLY A 14 -12.74 6.53 21.33
CA GLY A 14 -13.27 6.49 22.70
C GLY A 14 -14.79 6.61 22.75
N THR A 15 -15.32 7.70 23.31
CA THR A 15 -16.77 7.97 23.37
C THR A 15 -17.29 8.77 22.18
N THR A 16 -16.41 9.22 21.27
CA THR A 16 -16.77 10.05 20.13
C THR A 16 -16.77 9.22 18.85
N GLN A 17 -17.84 9.35 18.05
CA GLN A 17 -17.91 8.78 16.73
C GLN A 17 -17.62 9.87 15.68
N VAL A 18 -16.74 9.56 14.73
CA VAL A 18 -16.41 10.45 13.61
C VAL A 18 -16.84 9.77 12.32
N GLU A 19 -17.87 10.34 11.68
CA GLU A 19 -18.35 9.88 10.39
C GLU A 19 -17.50 10.48 9.27
N ALA A 20 -16.52 9.72 8.77
CA ALA A 20 -15.57 10.15 7.76
C ALA A 20 -16.14 10.10 6.34
N LEU A 21 -17.04 9.13 6.04
CA LEU A 21 -17.78 9.04 4.77
C LEU A 21 -19.26 8.87 5.06
N LYS A 22 -20.10 9.59 4.31
CA LYS A 22 -21.53 9.77 4.58
C LYS A 22 -22.41 9.39 3.39
N GLY A 23 -22.26 8.14 2.91
CA GLY A 23 -23.00 7.62 1.77
C GLY A 23 -22.39 8.09 0.43
N ILE A 24 -21.25 7.48 0.08
CA ILE A 24 -20.56 7.74 -1.19
C ILE A 24 -21.13 6.81 -2.25
N ASP A 25 -21.64 7.40 -3.34
CA ASP A 25 -22.08 6.73 -4.56
C ASP A 25 -21.20 7.21 -5.71
N ILE A 26 -20.37 6.32 -6.29
CA ILE A 26 -19.48 6.63 -7.40
C ILE A 26 -19.07 5.36 -8.14
N ALA A 27 -19.00 5.46 -9.47
CA ALA A 27 -18.42 4.42 -10.33
C ALA A 27 -17.24 4.98 -11.12
N PHE A 28 -16.25 4.13 -11.41
CA PHE A 28 -15.04 4.48 -12.15
C PHE A 28 -14.94 3.63 -13.42
N ARG A 29 -14.52 4.26 -14.52
CA ARG A 29 -14.20 3.59 -15.78
C ARG A 29 -12.83 2.92 -15.71
N GLU A 30 -12.60 1.97 -16.58
CA GLU A 30 -11.24 1.51 -16.88
C GLU A 30 -10.48 2.63 -17.61
N ASN A 31 -9.17 2.69 -17.49
CA ASN A 31 -8.31 3.66 -18.22
C ASN A 31 -8.77 5.13 -18.05
N GLU A 32 -9.04 5.54 -16.83
CA GLU A 32 -9.48 6.89 -16.47
C GLU A 32 -8.49 7.51 -15.47
N PHE A 33 -8.22 8.81 -15.58
CA PHE A 33 -7.47 9.55 -14.56
C PHE A 33 -8.44 10.43 -13.76
N VAL A 34 -8.82 9.96 -12.58
CA VAL A 34 -9.76 10.66 -11.70
C VAL A 34 -9.00 11.40 -10.61
N ALA A 35 -9.26 12.69 -10.45
CA ALA A 35 -8.80 13.48 -9.31
C ALA A 35 -9.93 13.72 -8.32
N ILE A 36 -9.75 13.29 -7.08
CA ILE A 36 -10.66 13.57 -5.96
C ILE A 36 -10.13 14.77 -5.21
N LEU A 37 -10.82 15.91 -5.36
CA LEU A 37 -10.49 17.17 -4.71
C LEU A 37 -11.27 17.36 -3.42
N GLY A 38 -10.59 17.92 -2.41
CA GLY A 38 -11.25 18.33 -1.16
C GLY A 38 -10.24 18.86 -0.14
N GLN A 39 -10.72 19.54 0.88
CA GLN A 39 -9.90 20.06 1.96
C GLN A 39 -9.32 18.92 2.83
N SER A 40 -8.31 19.23 3.64
CA SER A 40 -7.78 18.26 4.61
C SER A 40 -8.88 17.81 5.57
N GLY A 41 -8.93 16.51 5.87
CA GLY A 41 -9.93 15.94 6.79
C GLY A 41 -11.30 15.64 6.18
N CYS A 42 -11.57 15.96 4.90
CA CYS A 42 -12.89 15.70 4.29
C CYS A 42 -13.16 14.22 3.91
N GLY A 43 -12.24 13.28 4.20
CA GLY A 43 -12.43 11.85 3.96
C GLY A 43 -11.71 11.27 2.73
N LYS A 44 -10.87 12.03 2.01
CA LYS A 44 -10.17 11.56 0.78
C LYS A 44 -9.32 10.32 0.99
N THR A 45 -8.39 10.37 1.95
CA THR A 45 -7.52 9.22 2.28
C THR A 45 -8.33 8.03 2.79
N THR A 46 -9.41 8.26 3.56
CA THR A 46 -10.34 7.21 3.99
C THR A 46 -10.99 6.52 2.79
N LEU A 47 -11.49 7.31 1.83
CA LEU A 47 -12.08 6.78 0.60
C LEU A 47 -11.06 5.96 -0.20
N LEU A 48 -9.83 6.48 -0.35
CA LEU A 48 -8.76 5.80 -1.05
C LEU A 48 -8.37 4.47 -0.38
N ASN A 49 -8.29 4.45 0.97
CA ASN A 49 -7.99 3.25 1.75
C ASN A 49 -9.08 2.19 1.63
N ILE A 50 -10.35 2.58 1.57
CA ILE A 50 -11.47 1.65 1.36
C ILE A 50 -11.39 1.04 -0.04
N ILE A 51 -11.19 1.87 -1.07
CA ILE A 51 -11.01 1.41 -2.45
C ILE A 51 -9.83 0.45 -2.55
N GLY A 52 -8.72 0.77 -1.88
CA GLY A 52 -7.50 -0.06 -1.88
C GLY A 52 -7.56 -1.30 -1.00
N GLY A 53 -8.66 -1.54 -0.27
CA GLY A 53 -8.79 -2.66 0.66
C GLY A 53 -7.87 -2.59 1.88
N LEU A 54 -7.36 -1.38 2.21
CA LEU A 54 -6.53 -1.13 3.40
C LEU A 54 -7.40 -0.84 4.64
N ASP A 55 -8.64 -0.40 4.44
CA ASP A 55 -9.64 -0.21 5.47
C ASP A 55 -10.99 -0.76 5.02
N ARG A 56 -11.86 -1.11 5.97
CA ARG A 56 -13.21 -1.62 5.68
C ARG A 56 -14.24 -0.52 5.87
N TYR A 57 -15.22 -0.45 4.97
CA TYR A 57 -16.36 0.46 5.13
C TYR A 57 -17.31 -0.03 6.25
N THR A 58 -18.10 0.88 6.83
CA THR A 58 -19.07 0.56 7.88
C THR A 58 -20.37 0.03 7.29
N SER A 59 -20.87 0.64 6.22
CA SER A 59 -22.05 0.18 5.49
C SER A 59 -21.96 0.56 4.01
N GLY A 60 -22.85 0.03 3.20
CA GLY A 60 -22.84 0.19 1.76
C GLY A 60 -22.32 -1.06 1.05
N ASP A 61 -21.87 -0.92 -0.20
CA ASP A 61 -21.29 -2.01 -0.97
C ASP A 61 -20.19 -1.50 -1.92
N LEU A 62 -19.04 -2.13 -1.88
CA LEU A 62 -17.94 -1.93 -2.83
C LEU A 62 -17.97 -3.09 -3.82
N ILE A 63 -18.18 -2.78 -5.10
CA ILE A 63 -18.25 -3.76 -6.18
C ILE A 63 -17.02 -3.63 -7.06
N ILE A 64 -16.28 -4.72 -7.21
CA ILE A 64 -15.07 -4.81 -8.00
C ILE A 64 -15.27 -5.84 -9.10
N ASN A 65 -15.19 -5.39 -10.35
CA ASN A 65 -15.42 -6.24 -11.52
C ASN A 65 -16.75 -7.02 -11.45
N GLY A 66 -17.81 -6.37 -10.96
CA GLY A 66 -19.16 -6.94 -10.86
C GLY A 66 -19.40 -7.86 -9.65
N ARG A 67 -18.39 -8.10 -8.79
CA ARG A 67 -18.51 -8.89 -7.57
C ARG A 67 -18.51 -8.00 -6.33
N SER A 68 -19.50 -8.18 -5.45
CA SER A 68 -19.55 -7.48 -4.16
C SER A 68 -18.43 -7.91 -3.23
N THR A 69 -17.76 -6.95 -2.60
CA THR A 69 -16.71 -7.23 -1.61
C THR A 69 -17.24 -7.77 -0.28
N LYS A 70 -18.56 -7.78 -0.07
CA LYS A 70 -19.20 -8.52 1.04
C LYS A 70 -18.99 -10.02 0.96
N GLU A 71 -18.76 -10.54 -0.26
CA GLU A 71 -18.49 -11.94 -0.54
C GLU A 71 -16.99 -12.29 -0.49
N TYR A 72 -16.13 -11.30 -0.24
CA TYR A 72 -14.67 -11.48 -0.21
C TYR A 72 -14.23 -12.09 1.12
N ASP A 73 -13.45 -13.17 1.04
CA ASP A 73 -12.67 -13.67 2.16
C ASP A 73 -11.31 -12.93 2.27
N ASP A 74 -10.51 -13.29 3.27
CA ASP A 74 -9.19 -12.64 3.48
C ASP A 74 -8.24 -12.93 2.31
N ARG A 75 -8.36 -14.05 1.61
CA ARG A 75 -7.54 -14.39 0.44
C ARG A 75 -7.93 -13.58 -0.79
N ASP A 76 -9.23 -13.33 -0.98
CA ASP A 76 -9.72 -12.45 -2.04
C ASP A 76 -9.16 -11.03 -1.86
N TRP A 77 -9.16 -10.52 -0.62
CA TRP A 77 -8.58 -9.22 -0.29
C TRP A 77 -7.07 -9.18 -0.48
N ASP A 78 -6.34 -10.24 -0.12
CA ASP A 78 -4.90 -10.34 -0.36
C ASP A 78 -4.58 -10.35 -1.86
N THR A 79 -5.35 -11.11 -2.65
CA THR A 79 -5.22 -11.15 -4.10
C THR A 79 -5.51 -9.79 -4.73
N TYR A 80 -6.57 -9.12 -4.30
CA TYR A 80 -6.94 -7.79 -4.76
C TYR A 80 -5.82 -6.77 -4.46
N ARG A 81 -5.32 -6.70 -3.23
CA ARG A 81 -4.24 -5.77 -2.84
C ARG A 81 -2.94 -6.03 -3.59
N ASN A 82 -2.59 -7.30 -3.80
CA ASN A 82 -1.31 -7.66 -4.40
C ASN A 82 -1.29 -7.56 -5.93
N HIS A 83 -2.43 -7.77 -6.59
CA HIS A 83 -2.47 -7.87 -8.04
C HIS A 83 -3.31 -6.81 -8.75
N SER A 84 -4.34 -6.28 -8.09
CA SER A 84 -5.25 -5.33 -8.74
C SER A 84 -4.95 -3.88 -8.37
N ILE A 85 -4.30 -3.65 -7.22
CA ILE A 85 -4.03 -2.31 -6.70
C ILE A 85 -2.53 -2.02 -6.66
N GLY A 86 -2.15 -0.84 -7.17
CA GLY A 86 -0.90 -0.17 -6.83
C GLY A 86 -1.17 1.02 -5.92
N PHE A 87 -0.35 1.24 -4.90
CA PHE A 87 -0.54 2.35 -3.98
C PHE A 87 0.69 3.27 -3.95
N VAL A 88 0.48 4.56 -4.21
CA VAL A 88 1.47 5.63 -4.12
C VAL A 88 1.09 6.54 -2.97
N PHE A 89 1.88 6.54 -1.90
CA PHE A 89 1.64 7.31 -0.68
C PHE A 89 2.35 8.67 -0.73
N GLN A 90 1.81 9.65 -0.03
CA GLN A 90 2.42 10.97 0.13
C GLN A 90 3.84 10.91 0.75
N SER A 91 4.07 10.01 1.70
CA SER A 91 5.33 9.86 2.43
C SER A 91 6.26 8.80 1.82
N TYR A 92 6.09 8.45 0.54
CA TYR A 92 6.84 7.41 -0.20
C TYR A 92 6.75 6.00 0.41
N ASN A 93 6.76 5.85 1.72
CA ASN A 93 6.75 4.59 2.48
C ASN A 93 7.80 3.59 1.99
N LEU A 94 9.02 4.07 1.73
CA LEU A 94 10.16 3.25 1.37
C LEU A 94 10.84 2.72 2.62
N ILE A 95 11.42 1.52 2.53
CA ILE A 95 12.21 0.91 3.60
C ILE A 95 13.62 1.52 3.57
N PRO A 96 14.01 2.34 4.58
CA PRO A 96 15.19 3.20 4.47
C PRO A 96 16.54 2.45 4.45
N HIS A 97 16.59 1.23 4.94
CA HIS A 97 17.78 0.39 4.99
C HIS A 97 17.89 -0.62 3.83
N GLN A 98 16.95 -0.58 2.90
CA GLN A 98 16.96 -1.38 1.68
C GLN A 98 17.31 -0.51 0.48
N SER A 99 17.90 -1.12 -0.55
CA SER A 99 18.17 -0.44 -1.81
C SER A 99 16.88 -0.08 -2.55
N VAL A 100 16.98 0.81 -3.53
CA VAL A 100 15.90 1.16 -4.45
C VAL A 100 15.32 -0.09 -5.11
N LEU A 101 16.19 -0.97 -5.63
CA LEU A 101 15.78 -2.23 -6.24
C LEU A 101 15.03 -3.12 -5.25
N ALA A 102 15.57 -3.32 -4.04
CA ALA A 102 14.95 -4.16 -3.01
C ALA A 102 13.58 -3.64 -2.55
N ASN A 103 13.38 -2.31 -2.52
CA ASN A 103 12.09 -1.70 -2.23
C ASN A 103 11.01 -2.05 -3.29
N VAL A 104 11.40 -2.15 -4.57
CA VAL A 104 10.48 -2.53 -5.65
C VAL A 104 10.27 -4.05 -5.67
N GLU A 105 11.34 -4.84 -5.50
CA GLU A 105 11.27 -6.31 -5.43
C GLU A 105 10.35 -6.83 -4.32
N LEU A 106 10.16 -6.06 -3.24
CA LEU A 106 9.32 -6.45 -2.12
C LEU A 106 7.87 -6.71 -2.55
N ALA A 107 7.29 -5.87 -3.41
CA ALA A 107 5.93 -6.06 -3.91
C ALA A 107 5.78 -7.38 -4.67
N LEU A 108 6.78 -7.74 -5.48
CA LEU A 108 6.83 -9.00 -6.22
C LEU A 108 7.08 -10.21 -5.30
N THR A 109 7.84 -10.02 -4.22
CA THR A 109 8.08 -11.06 -3.22
C THR A 109 6.78 -11.47 -2.53
N LEU A 110 5.95 -10.49 -2.17
CA LEU A 110 4.64 -10.72 -1.57
C LEU A 110 3.68 -11.41 -2.55
N SER A 111 3.84 -11.17 -3.84
CA SER A 111 3.06 -11.82 -4.92
C SER A 111 3.59 -13.21 -5.31
N GLY A 112 4.63 -13.74 -4.65
CA GLY A 112 5.14 -15.09 -4.87
C GLY A 112 6.00 -15.26 -6.13
N VAL A 113 6.47 -14.19 -6.77
CA VAL A 113 7.30 -14.21 -7.99
C VAL A 113 8.69 -14.78 -7.69
N SER A 114 9.24 -15.60 -8.59
CA SER A 114 10.58 -16.18 -8.46
C SER A 114 11.69 -15.12 -8.37
N GLY A 115 12.83 -15.45 -7.76
CA GLY A 115 13.89 -14.47 -7.50
C GLY A 115 14.46 -13.83 -8.76
N GLU A 116 14.67 -14.60 -9.83
CA GLU A 116 15.23 -14.12 -11.09
C GLU A 116 14.23 -13.23 -11.86
N GLU A 117 13.00 -13.68 -12.01
CA GLU A 117 11.92 -12.93 -12.64
C GLU A 117 11.62 -11.65 -11.86
N ARG A 118 11.62 -11.72 -10.52
CA ARG A 118 11.39 -10.58 -9.62
C ARG A 118 12.40 -9.46 -9.87
N ARG A 119 13.70 -9.81 -9.96
CA ARG A 119 14.76 -8.84 -10.25
C ARG A 119 14.58 -8.21 -11.62
N ALA A 120 14.32 -9.01 -12.65
CA ALA A 120 14.12 -8.51 -14.01
C ALA A 120 12.94 -7.53 -14.09
N ARG A 121 11.78 -7.87 -13.51
CA ARG A 121 10.59 -7.00 -13.49
C ARG A 121 10.81 -5.74 -12.66
N ALA A 122 11.52 -5.82 -11.55
CA ALA A 122 11.82 -4.66 -10.71
C ALA A 122 12.76 -3.68 -11.42
N VAL A 123 13.77 -4.17 -12.14
CA VAL A 123 14.65 -3.34 -12.97
C VAL A 123 13.86 -2.65 -14.08
N GLU A 124 13.04 -3.39 -14.84
CA GLU A 124 12.18 -2.82 -15.88
C GLU A 124 11.25 -1.71 -15.32
N ALA A 125 10.64 -1.94 -14.15
CA ALA A 125 9.78 -0.93 -13.53
C ALA A 125 10.57 0.34 -13.13
N LEU A 126 11.81 0.19 -12.65
CA LEU A 126 12.69 1.31 -12.33
C LEU A 126 13.19 2.06 -13.58
N GLU A 127 13.46 1.36 -14.65
CA GLU A 127 13.80 1.96 -15.94
C GLU A 127 12.64 2.79 -16.50
N LYS A 128 11.41 2.29 -16.41
CA LYS A 128 10.18 3.01 -16.83
C LYS A 128 10.00 4.36 -16.11
N VAL A 129 10.46 4.46 -14.86
CA VAL A 129 10.40 5.71 -14.11
C VAL A 129 11.71 6.53 -14.20
N GLY A 130 12.68 6.12 -15.02
CA GLY A 130 13.95 6.81 -15.25
C GLY A 130 14.97 6.67 -14.10
N LEU A 131 15.00 5.50 -13.44
CA LEU A 131 15.90 5.20 -12.31
C LEU A 131 16.72 3.91 -12.51
N GLY A 132 16.91 3.46 -13.75
CA GLY A 132 17.66 2.25 -14.07
C GLY A 132 19.13 2.27 -13.63
N ASP A 133 19.73 3.44 -13.49
CA ASP A 133 21.10 3.66 -13.02
C ASP A 133 21.23 3.83 -11.50
N GLN A 134 20.12 3.77 -10.73
CA GLN A 134 20.07 4.06 -9.30
C GLN A 134 19.75 2.84 -8.42
N LEU A 135 19.81 1.63 -8.95
CA LEU A 135 19.28 0.39 -8.36
C LEU A 135 19.81 0.09 -6.95
N ASP A 136 21.09 0.33 -6.72
CA ASP A 136 21.80 -0.02 -5.48
C ASP A 136 21.78 1.09 -4.43
N LYS A 137 21.27 2.29 -4.77
CA LYS A 137 21.16 3.38 -3.82
C LYS A 137 20.12 3.10 -2.75
N ALA A 138 20.37 3.63 -1.54
CA ALA A 138 19.37 3.65 -0.46
C ALA A 138 18.49 4.91 -0.56
N PRO A 139 17.24 4.90 -0.03
CA PRO A 139 16.34 6.05 -0.06
C PRO A 139 16.95 7.35 0.50
N ASN A 140 17.80 7.28 1.51
CA ASN A 140 18.49 8.46 2.08
C ASN A 140 19.54 9.09 1.14
N GLN A 141 19.86 8.46 0.03
CA GLN A 141 20.77 8.98 -1.01
C GLN A 141 20.00 9.54 -2.21
N MET A 142 18.67 9.65 -2.11
CA MET A 142 17.77 10.03 -3.19
C MET A 142 17.09 11.38 -2.89
N SER A 143 16.78 12.14 -3.95
CA SER A 143 15.91 13.32 -3.82
C SER A 143 14.46 12.91 -3.57
N GLY A 144 13.60 13.84 -3.10
CA GLY A 144 12.18 13.60 -2.92
C GLY A 144 11.49 13.08 -4.18
N GLY A 145 11.78 13.71 -5.33
CA GLY A 145 11.21 13.27 -6.62
C GLY A 145 11.71 11.89 -7.06
N GLN A 146 12.97 11.55 -6.78
CA GLN A 146 13.50 10.21 -7.04
C GLN A 146 12.82 9.17 -6.13
N MET A 147 12.64 9.46 -4.84
CA MET A 147 11.92 8.57 -3.91
C MET A 147 10.47 8.36 -4.35
N GLN A 148 9.80 9.41 -4.86
CA GLN A 148 8.45 9.28 -5.40
C GLN A 148 8.41 8.40 -6.66
N ARG A 149 9.40 8.51 -7.55
CA ARG A 149 9.51 7.62 -8.72
C ARG A 149 9.73 6.16 -8.29
N VAL A 150 10.52 5.89 -7.24
CA VAL A 150 10.67 4.54 -6.67
C VAL A 150 9.33 4.03 -6.12
N ALA A 151 8.57 4.88 -5.41
CA ALA A 151 7.25 4.50 -4.89
C ALA A 151 6.26 4.19 -6.03
N ILE A 152 6.31 4.93 -7.14
CA ILE A 152 5.52 4.65 -8.35
C ILE A 152 5.98 3.34 -8.99
N ALA A 153 7.28 3.10 -9.17
CA ALA A 153 7.81 1.85 -9.72
C ALA A 153 7.34 0.64 -8.90
N ARG A 154 7.42 0.73 -7.56
CA ARG A 154 6.89 -0.29 -6.65
C ARG A 154 5.39 -0.52 -6.81
N ALA A 155 4.62 0.55 -7.01
CA ALA A 155 3.18 0.46 -7.18
C ALA A 155 2.77 -0.22 -8.50
N ILE A 156 3.53 -0.02 -9.59
CA ILE A 156 3.19 -0.56 -10.91
C ILE A 156 3.86 -1.90 -11.25
N VAL A 157 4.81 -2.39 -10.44
CA VAL A 157 5.63 -3.58 -10.77
C VAL A 157 4.83 -4.87 -10.90
N ASN A 158 3.71 -4.99 -10.18
CA ASN A 158 2.75 -6.10 -10.30
C ASN A 158 1.74 -5.91 -11.44
N ASN A 159 1.92 -4.88 -12.27
CA ASN A 159 1.00 -4.52 -13.35
C ASN A 159 -0.47 -4.46 -12.87
N PRO A 160 -0.79 -3.64 -11.84
CA PRO A 160 -2.15 -3.52 -11.32
C PRO A 160 -3.09 -2.89 -12.34
N ASP A 161 -4.39 -3.13 -12.18
CA ASP A 161 -5.43 -2.47 -13.01
C ASP A 161 -5.73 -1.05 -12.51
N ILE A 162 -5.55 -0.82 -11.19
CA ILE A 162 -5.88 0.43 -10.50
C ILE A 162 -4.66 0.97 -9.78
N LEU A 163 -4.34 2.24 -9.98
CA LEU A 163 -3.31 2.95 -9.23
C LEU A 163 -3.97 4.00 -8.33
N LEU A 164 -3.78 3.88 -7.03
CA LEU A 164 -4.25 4.82 -6.02
C LEU A 164 -3.10 5.74 -5.61
N ALA A 165 -3.30 7.05 -5.71
CA ALA A 165 -2.27 8.04 -5.40
C ALA A 165 -2.78 9.03 -4.34
N ASP A 166 -2.19 8.97 -3.14
CA ASP A 166 -2.50 9.88 -2.04
C ASP A 166 -1.52 11.04 -2.05
N GLU A 167 -1.96 12.21 -2.52
CA GLU A 167 -1.17 13.44 -2.63
C GLU A 167 0.23 13.25 -3.21
N PRO A 168 0.36 12.66 -4.42
CA PRO A 168 1.65 12.18 -4.95
C PRO A 168 2.68 13.29 -5.20
N THR A 169 2.29 14.54 -5.14
CA THR A 169 3.16 15.72 -5.35
C THR A 169 3.27 16.60 -4.10
N GLY A 170 2.61 16.26 -2.99
CA GLY A 170 2.46 17.13 -1.83
C GLY A 170 3.77 17.50 -1.10
N ALA A 171 4.84 16.73 -1.31
CA ALA A 171 6.16 16.96 -0.71
C ALA A 171 7.24 17.38 -1.74
N LEU A 172 6.83 17.79 -2.96
CA LEU A 172 7.73 18.05 -4.07
C LEU A 172 7.68 19.52 -4.51
N ASP A 173 8.78 20.00 -5.10
CA ASP A 173 8.81 21.29 -5.80
C ASP A 173 7.97 21.25 -7.08
N SER A 174 7.70 22.44 -7.65
CA SER A 174 6.80 22.58 -8.79
C SER A 174 7.28 21.87 -10.05
N GLU A 175 8.59 21.86 -10.33
CA GLU A 175 9.15 21.21 -11.52
C GLU A 175 9.07 19.69 -11.39
N THR A 176 9.49 19.16 -10.25
CA THR A 176 9.39 17.73 -9.95
C THR A 176 7.93 17.25 -9.93
N SER A 177 7.01 18.07 -9.41
CA SER A 177 5.56 17.78 -9.43
C SER A 177 5.03 17.58 -10.85
N VAL A 178 5.43 18.47 -11.80
CA VAL A 178 5.07 18.32 -13.22
C VAL A 178 5.61 17.01 -13.80
N GLN A 179 6.85 16.63 -13.47
CA GLN A 179 7.44 15.38 -13.96
C GLN A 179 6.68 14.15 -13.43
N ILE A 180 6.30 14.13 -12.15
CA ILE A 180 5.51 13.06 -11.55
C ILE A 180 4.11 13.00 -12.16
N MET A 181 3.47 14.14 -12.38
CA MET A 181 2.14 14.16 -13.00
C MET A 181 2.16 13.68 -14.45
N ASN A 182 3.17 14.03 -15.23
CA ASN A 182 3.36 13.51 -16.59
C ASN A 182 3.57 11.98 -16.59
N LEU A 183 4.33 11.46 -15.63
CA LEU A 183 4.52 10.01 -15.47
C LEU A 183 3.18 9.30 -15.13
N LEU A 184 2.40 9.87 -14.21
CA LEU A 184 1.07 9.32 -13.89
C LEU A 184 0.12 9.38 -15.09
N GLN A 185 0.15 10.47 -15.85
CA GLN A 185 -0.67 10.59 -17.07
C GLN A 185 -0.29 9.54 -18.13
N GLU A 186 0.98 9.22 -18.27
CA GLU A 186 1.43 8.13 -19.15
C GLU A 186 0.88 6.77 -18.70
N ILE A 187 0.94 6.48 -17.40
CA ILE A 187 0.40 5.25 -16.80
C ILE A 187 -1.12 5.17 -16.97
N ALA A 188 -1.83 6.31 -16.91
CA ALA A 188 -3.29 6.39 -17.03
C ALA A 188 -3.83 5.96 -18.39
N LYS A 189 -2.99 5.86 -19.44
CA LYS A 189 -3.43 5.40 -20.77
C LYS A 189 -3.96 3.96 -20.75
N ASP A 190 -3.43 3.13 -19.87
CA ASP A 190 -3.73 1.70 -19.79
C ASP A 190 -4.35 1.29 -18.44
N LYS A 191 -4.53 2.22 -17.49
CA LYS A 191 -4.93 1.93 -16.12
C LYS A 191 -5.90 2.98 -15.58
N LEU A 192 -6.73 2.58 -14.62
CA LEU A 192 -7.47 3.52 -13.80
C LEU A 192 -6.53 4.14 -12.76
N ILE A 193 -6.41 5.47 -12.77
CA ILE A 193 -5.73 6.21 -11.69
C ILE A 193 -6.77 6.98 -10.88
N ILE A 194 -6.76 6.78 -9.56
CA ILE A 194 -7.54 7.58 -8.62
C ILE A 194 -6.55 8.34 -7.74
N MET A 195 -6.46 9.63 -7.97
CA MET A 195 -5.58 10.54 -7.22
C MET A 195 -6.40 11.39 -6.26
N VAL A 196 -6.01 11.44 -5.00
CA VAL A 196 -6.54 12.45 -4.09
C VAL A 196 -5.55 13.59 -3.98
N THR A 197 -6.05 14.82 -4.02
CA THR A 197 -5.22 16.02 -3.93
C THR A 197 -6.02 17.20 -3.37
N HIS A 198 -5.33 18.18 -2.83
CA HIS A 198 -5.90 19.48 -2.48
C HIS A 198 -5.55 20.57 -3.51
N ASN A 199 -4.79 20.24 -4.56
CA ASN A 199 -4.37 21.18 -5.60
C ASN A 199 -5.30 21.11 -6.83
N PRO A 200 -6.20 22.11 -7.02
CA PRO A 200 -7.14 22.13 -8.14
C PRO A 200 -6.48 22.37 -9.49
N GLU A 201 -5.34 23.05 -9.54
CA GLU A 201 -4.63 23.34 -10.80
C GLU A 201 -4.05 22.05 -11.39
N LEU A 202 -3.41 21.22 -10.55
CA LEU A 202 -2.90 19.92 -10.99
C LEU A 202 -4.04 18.99 -11.42
N ALA A 203 -5.14 18.96 -10.66
CA ALA A 203 -6.31 18.15 -11.01
C ALA A 203 -6.87 18.56 -12.38
N SER A 204 -7.15 19.83 -12.60
CA SER A 204 -7.73 20.33 -13.87
C SER A 204 -6.81 20.14 -15.08
N LYS A 205 -5.50 20.14 -14.87
CA LYS A 205 -4.51 20.01 -15.95
C LYS A 205 -4.30 18.56 -16.41
N TYR A 206 -4.33 17.60 -15.47
CA TYR A 206 -3.90 16.23 -15.73
C TYR A 206 -5.01 15.20 -15.65
N ALA A 207 -6.03 15.41 -14.81
CA ALA A 207 -7.12 14.45 -14.68
C ALA A 207 -8.13 14.58 -15.84
N THR A 208 -8.72 13.45 -16.23
CA THR A 208 -9.81 13.38 -17.22
C THR A 208 -11.17 13.57 -16.56
N ARG A 209 -11.22 13.46 -15.23
CA ARG A 209 -12.43 13.64 -14.41
C ARG A 209 -12.05 14.17 -13.03
N THR A 210 -12.83 15.11 -12.53
CA THR A 210 -12.64 15.72 -11.22
C THR A 210 -13.88 15.52 -10.35
N VAL A 211 -13.69 14.88 -9.20
CA VAL A 211 -14.71 14.63 -8.18
C VAL A 211 -14.43 15.50 -6.97
N ARG A 212 -15.42 16.26 -6.49
CA ARG A 212 -15.28 17.12 -5.31
C ARG A 212 -15.87 16.44 -4.09
N LEU A 213 -15.04 16.23 -3.09
CA LEU A 213 -15.42 15.68 -1.79
C LEU A 213 -15.43 16.79 -0.72
N LEU A 214 -16.54 16.90 0.01
CA LEU A 214 -16.69 17.81 1.13
C LEU A 214 -17.40 17.10 2.29
N ASP A 215 -16.82 17.15 3.47
CA ASP A 215 -17.39 16.59 4.71
C ASP A 215 -17.93 15.15 4.57
N GLY A 216 -17.19 14.31 3.87
CA GLY A 216 -17.54 12.91 3.65
C GLY A 216 -18.62 12.66 2.59
N ARG A 217 -18.96 13.66 1.76
CA ARG A 217 -19.95 13.56 0.67
C ARG A 217 -19.37 14.03 -0.66
N ILE A 218 -19.79 13.42 -1.74
CA ILE A 218 -19.53 13.94 -3.09
C ILE A 218 -20.49 15.12 -3.34
N VAL A 219 -19.91 16.29 -3.62
CA VAL A 219 -20.66 17.53 -3.89
C VAL A 219 -20.55 17.98 -5.34
N GLY A 220 -19.73 17.32 -6.14
CA GLY A 220 -19.59 17.59 -7.56
C GLY A 220 -18.78 16.51 -8.26
N ASP A 221 -19.15 16.24 -9.51
CA ASP A 221 -18.51 15.28 -10.41
C ASP A 221 -18.68 15.85 -11.82
N ASP A 222 -17.59 16.15 -12.52
CA ASP A 222 -17.64 16.83 -13.81
C ASP A 222 -17.87 15.88 -15.01
N ASN A 223 -17.71 14.56 -14.79
CA ASN A 223 -17.92 13.55 -15.83
C ASN A 223 -18.40 12.20 -15.22
N PRO A 224 -19.58 12.16 -14.57
CA PRO A 224 -20.06 10.95 -13.91
C PRO A 224 -20.27 9.79 -14.89
N CYS A 225 -20.08 8.54 -14.42
CA CYS A 225 -20.40 7.36 -15.22
C CYS A 225 -21.91 7.26 -15.47
N THR A 226 -22.29 6.90 -16.68
CA THR A 226 -23.69 6.64 -17.02
C THR A 226 -24.10 5.21 -16.63
N GLU A 227 -25.40 4.96 -16.41
CA GLU A 227 -25.91 3.63 -16.08
C GLU A 227 -25.60 2.57 -17.15
N SER A 228 -25.51 2.98 -18.41
CA SER A 228 -25.16 2.09 -19.53
C SER A 228 -23.69 1.64 -19.48
N GLU A 229 -22.78 2.49 -18.99
CA GLU A 229 -21.36 2.14 -18.79
C GLU A 229 -21.18 1.20 -17.61
N THR A 230 -22.00 1.34 -16.56
CA THR A 230 -21.97 0.52 -15.36
C THR A 230 -22.46 -0.91 -15.62
N SER A 231 -23.36 -1.10 -16.59
CA SER A 231 -24.01 -2.37 -16.90
C SER A 231 -23.25 -3.25 -17.92
N ALA A 232 -22.10 -2.83 -18.42
CA ALA A 232 -21.32 -3.60 -19.39
C ALA A 232 -20.81 -4.92 -18.77
N PRO A 233 -20.91 -6.07 -19.48
CA PRO A 233 -20.44 -7.35 -18.97
C PRO A 233 -18.93 -7.31 -18.75
N VAL A 234 -18.51 -7.42 -17.50
CA VAL A 234 -17.10 -7.45 -17.14
C VAL A 234 -16.56 -8.84 -17.35
N THR A 235 -15.54 -8.98 -18.20
CA THR A 235 -14.78 -10.23 -18.32
C THR A 235 -13.91 -10.35 -17.08
N VAL A 236 -14.36 -11.15 -16.12
CA VAL A 236 -13.60 -11.40 -14.88
C VAL A 236 -12.30 -12.13 -15.24
N LYS A 237 -11.18 -11.42 -15.26
CA LYS A 237 -9.86 -12.05 -15.26
C LYS A 237 -9.63 -12.61 -13.85
N VAL A 238 -9.79 -13.91 -13.70
CA VAL A 238 -9.40 -14.59 -12.45
C VAL A 238 -7.89 -14.49 -12.33
N LYS A 239 -7.42 -13.63 -11.43
CA LYS A 239 -5.99 -13.56 -11.09
C LYS A 239 -5.67 -14.72 -10.14
N GLU A 240 -4.55 -15.41 -10.39
CA GLU A 240 -4.11 -16.55 -9.58
C GLU A 240 -3.93 -16.14 -8.10
N HIS A 241 -4.30 -17.06 -7.20
CA HIS A 241 -4.13 -16.83 -5.77
C HIS A 241 -2.65 -16.70 -5.40
N THR A 242 -2.33 -15.64 -4.69
CA THR A 242 -0.98 -15.42 -4.17
C THR A 242 -0.71 -16.37 -3.01
N SER A 243 0.36 -17.15 -3.09
CA SER A 243 0.88 -17.90 -1.95
C SER A 243 2.37 -17.61 -1.79
N MET A 244 2.74 -16.90 -0.74
CA MET A 244 4.14 -16.76 -0.38
C MET A 244 4.65 -18.08 0.20
N SER A 245 5.78 -18.61 -0.36
CA SER A 245 6.42 -19.80 0.18
C SER A 245 6.83 -19.60 1.64
N PHE A 246 6.65 -20.62 2.47
CA PHE A 246 7.12 -20.61 3.87
C PHE A 246 8.62 -20.30 3.96
N ALA A 247 9.43 -20.81 3.03
CA ALA A 247 10.86 -20.51 2.96
C ALA A 247 11.13 -19.00 2.69
N THR A 248 10.31 -18.35 1.85
CA THR A 248 10.41 -16.90 1.58
C THR A 248 10.02 -16.08 2.81
N ALA A 249 8.95 -16.47 3.51
CA ALA A 249 8.52 -15.83 4.76
C ALA A 249 9.60 -15.91 5.85
N MET A 250 10.19 -17.10 6.01
CA MET A 250 11.29 -17.35 6.93
C MET A 250 12.53 -16.51 6.59
N SER A 251 12.91 -16.46 5.32
CA SER A 251 14.04 -15.65 4.82
C SER A 251 13.84 -14.16 5.07
N LEU A 252 12.66 -13.61 4.79
CA LEU A 252 12.29 -12.21 5.06
C LEU A 252 12.36 -11.89 6.56
N SER A 253 11.81 -12.79 7.40
CA SER A 253 11.82 -12.63 8.85
C SER A 253 13.25 -12.63 9.39
N LEU A 254 14.08 -13.57 8.93
CA LEU A 254 15.49 -13.66 9.33
C LEU A 254 16.28 -12.43 8.88
N HIS A 255 16.06 -11.96 7.65
CA HIS A 255 16.69 -10.74 7.14
C HIS A 255 16.32 -9.50 7.96
N ASN A 256 15.05 -9.34 8.35
CA ASN A 256 14.60 -8.26 9.23
C ASN A 256 15.23 -8.32 10.63
N LEU A 257 15.45 -9.51 11.18
CA LEU A 257 16.17 -9.70 12.45
C LEU A 257 17.65 -9.30 12.31
N MET A 258 18.27 -9.66 11.20
CA MET A 258 19.68 -9.35 10.92
C MET A 258 19.94 -7.87 10.65
N THR A 259 18.99 -7.14 10.09
CA THR A 259 19.13 -5.68 9.87
C THR A 259 19.04 -4.89 11.17
N LYS A 260 18.34 -5.41 12.20
CA LYS A 260 18.22 -4.79 13.53
C LYS A 260 19.15 -5.42 14.56
N LYS A 261 20.37 -5.78 14.17
CA LYS A 261 21.38 -6.54 14.97
C LYS A 261 21.53 -6.04 16.40
N ALA A 262 21.68 -4.73 16.61
CA ALA A 262 21.85 -4.16 17.95
C ALA A 262 20.64 -4.41 18.87
N ARG A 263 19.43 -4.23 18.38
CA ARG A 263 18.20 -4.46 19.15
C ARG A 263 18.00 -5.95 19.43
N THR A 264 18.24 -6.81 18.44
CA THR A 264 18.11 -8.27 18.56
C THR A 264 19.12 -8.82 19.56
N LEU A 265 20.39 -8.35 19.52
CA LEU A 265 21.41 -8.68 20.51
C LEU A 265 21.02 -8.23 21.92
N LEU A 266 20.54 -6.99 22.09
CA LEU A 266 20.12 -6.46 23.39
C LEU A 266 18.98 -7.27 24.01
N THR A 267 17.96 -7.61 23.22
CA THR A 267 16.83 -8.45 23.69
C THR A 267 17.26 -9.89 23.98
N ALA A 268 18.14 -10.47 23.20
CA ALA A 268 18.71 -11.81 23.46
C ALA A 268 19.55 -11.80 24.74
N PHE A 269 20.39 -10.78 24.96
CA PHE A 269 21.17 -10.61 26.21
C PHE A 269 20.26 -10.45 27.43
N ALA A 270 19.22 -9.60 27.35
CA ALA A 270 18.30 -9.40 28.47
C ALA A 270 17.54 -10.70 28.83
N GLY A 271 17.14 -11.48 27.83
CA GLY A 271 16.50 -12.79 28.04
C GLY A 271 17.47 -13.83 28.63
N SER A 272 18.73 -13.85 28.18
CA SER A 272 19.73 -14.80 28.67
C SER A 272 20.13 -14.58 30.15
N ILE A 273 20.15 -13.33 30.64
CA ILE A 273 20.41 -12.99 32.03
C ILE A 273 19.39 -13.66 32.97
N GLY A 274 18.11 -13.64 32.59
CA GLY A 274 17.06 -14.30 33.38
C GLY A 274 17.22 -15.81 33.44
N ILE A 275 17.57 -16.46 32.33
CA ILE A 275 17.79 -17.91 32.26
C ILE A 275 19.03 -18.31 33.05
N ILE A 276 20.12 -17.53 32.93
CA ILE A 276 21.37 -17.76 33.69
C ILE A 276 21.11 -17.60 35.19
N GLY A 277 20.34 -16.61 35.60
CA GLY A 277 19.97 -16.41 37.01
C GLY A 277 19.18 -17.57 37.59
N ILE A 278 18.18 -18.09 36.88
CA ILE A 278 17.41 -19.28 37.29
C ILE A 278 18.32 -20.52 37.34
N ALA A 279 19.15 -20.75 36.34
CA ALA A 279 20.07 -21.88 36.29
C ALA A 279 21.09 -21.87 37.46
N LEU A 280 21.62 -20.70 37.82
CA LEU A 280 22.52 -20.52 38.97
C LEU A 280 21.80 -20.82 40.29
N ILE A 281 20.58 -20.33 40.50
CA ILE A 281 19.82 -20.59 41.73
C ILE A 281 19.51 -22.10 41.86
N LEU A 282 19.08 -22.74 40.76
CA LEU A 282 18.82 -24.19 40.77
C LEU A 282 20.07 -25.01 41.01
N SER A 283 21.20 -24.63 40.39
CA SER A 283 22.50 -25.29 40.59
C SER A 283 22.99 -25.16 42.03
N LEU A 284 22.84 -23.97 42.63
CA LEU A 284 23.23 -23.72 44.03
C LEU A 284 22.33 -24.53 45.00
N SER A 285 21.03 -24.55 44.75
CA SER A 285 20.07 -25.34 45.53
C SER A 285 20.37 -26.84 45.49
N HIS A 286 20.68 -27.36 44.29
CA HIS A 286 21.03 -28.77 44.13
C HIS A 286 22.38 -29.11 44.77
N GLY A 287 23.38 -28.22 44.68
CA GLY A 287 24.67 -28.34 45.34
C GLY A 287 24.53 -28.38 46.87
N PHE A 288 23.72 -27.52 47.47
CA PHE A 288 23.40 -27.52 48.88
C PHE A 288 22.72 -28.79 49.36
N GLN A 289 21.70 -29.26 48.62
CA GLN A 289 21.01 -30.51 48.94
C GLN A 289 21.97 -31.73 48.88
N SER A 290 22.83 -31.79 47.85
CA SER A 290 23.83 -32.86 47.74
C SER A 290 24.84 -32.85 48.87
N TYR A 291 25.29 -31.67 49.32
CA TYR A 291 26.22 -31.54 50.46
C TYR A 291 25.58 -31.99 51.76
N ILE A 292 24.32 -31.59 52.06
CA ILE A 292 23.58 -32.00 53.24
C ILE A 292 23.34 -33.52 53.29
N ASN A 293 23.12 -34.16 52.15
CA ASN A 293 22.90 -35.61 52.08
C ASN A 293 24.18 -36.45 52.18
N THR A 294 25.36 -35.79 52.17
CA THR A 294 26.69 -36.46 52.20
C THR A 294 27.37 -36.34 53.58
N VAL A 295 26.85 -35.45 54.45
CA VAL A 295 27.26 -35.25 55.84
C VAL A 295 26.26 -35.96 56.73
#